data_9c79e177bf5708c5ac6c58edc4abda67
#
_entry.id   9c79e177bf5708c5ac6c58edc4abda67
#
_cell.length_a   1.000
_cell.length_b   1.000
_cell.length_c   1.000
_cell.angle_alpha   90.00
_cell.angle_beta   90.00
_cell.angle_gamma   90.00
#
_symmetry.space_group_name_H-M   'P 1'
#
loop_
_entity.id
_entity.type
_entity.pdbx_description
1 polymer ?
#
loop_
_entity_poly.entity_id
_entity_poly.type
_entity_poly.pdbx_seq_one_letter_code
_entity_poly.pdbx_strand_id
1 'polypeptide(L)'
;MTGEELIAFVRKNLIVVVCAVVTLALGFVIYYRTDALPEAEKVLADKTKEGELLAANIEDANQLKEQSAEMSTANQVIADRMIHVGQLAENLQYFYRLESETDTKLLDLRQLPWTPPGRNAAKLNFTPVAFVVTAQGDYPKLLDLLRRLETGEHYCRVTSCNLKPIADERGGPLTITINLELLGLIE
;
A
#
# COMPACT_ATOMS: atom_id res chain seq x y z
N MET A 1 17.26 79.63 -32.89
CA MET A 1 17.55 78.95 -34.16
C MET A 1 16.28 78.95 -34.97
N THR A 2 16.28 79.77 -36.00
CA THR A 2 15.16 79.91 -36.92
C THR A 2 15.10 78.64 -37.84
N GLY A 3 13.91 78.22 -38.26
CA GLY A 3 13.69 76.98 -39.04
C GLY A 3 14.56 76.84 -40.29
N GLU A 4 14.95 77.98 -40.87
CA GLU A 4 15.84 78.07 -42.03
C GLU A 4 17.32 77.69 -41.72
N GLU A 5 17.81 78.01 -40.53
CA GLU A 5 19.17 77.61 -40.05
C GLU A 5 19.24 76.10 -39.85
N LEU A 6 18.17 75.46 -39.36
CA LEU A 6 18.07 74.02 -39.19
C LEU A 6 18.09 73.27 -40.52
N ILE A 7 17.36 73.78 -41.53
CA ILE A 7 17.35 73.21 -42.88
C ILE A 7 18.71 73.31 -43.58
N ALA A 8 19.39 74.44 -43.36
CA ALA A 8 20.76 74.62 -43.92
C ALA A 8 21.78 73.71 -43.24
N PHE A 9 21.68 73.48 -41.93
CA PHE A 9 22.51 72.56 -41.15
C PHE A 9 22.28 71.10 -41.60
N VAL A 10 21.03 70.68 -41.76
CA VAL A 10 20.65 69.33 -42.22
C VAL A 10 21.22 69.09 -43.61
N ARG A 11 21.14 70.07 -44.53
CA ARG A 11 21.63 69.93 -45.90
C ARG A 11 23.15 69.90 -45.98
N LYS A 12 23.84 70.59 -45.08
CA LYS A 12 25.32 70.61 -44.99
C LYS A 12 25.91 69.33 -44.34
N ASN A 13 25.15 68.67 -43.42
CA ASN A 13 25.60 67.48 -42.69
C ASN A 13 24.61 66.35 -42.84
N LEU A 14 24.13 66.06 -44.02
CA LEU A 14 23.14 65.03 -44.28
C LEU A 14 23.49 63.64 -43.69
N ILE A 15 24.78 63.28 -43.77
CA ILE A 15 25.23 61.97 -43.25
C ILE A 15 25.09 61.89 -41.70
N VAL A 16 25.43 63.01 -41.01
CA VAL A 16 25.32 63.06 -39.53
C VAL A 16 23.88 62.98 -39.09
N VAL A 17 22.97 63.65 -39.79
CA VAL A 17 21.52 63.61 -39.49
C VAL A 17 20.93 62.21 -39.74
N VAL A 18 21.32 61.56 -40.85
CA VAL A 18 20.88 60.18 -41.11
C VAL A 18 21.41 59.21 -40.06
N CYS A 19 22.66 59.33 -39.68
CA CYS A 19 23.22 58.52 -38.59
C CYS A 19 22.50 58.73 -37.24
N ALA A 20 22.17 60.00 -36.90
CA ALA A 20 21.43 60.33 -35.69
C ALA A 20 20.02 59.74 -35.70
N VAL A 21 19.33 59.79 -36.83
CA VAL A 21 17.98 59.17 -36.97
C VAL A 21 18.05 57.67 -36.89
N VAL A 22 19.05 57.04 -37.53
CA VAL A 22 19.22 55.56 -37.44
C VAL A 22 19.56 55.12 -36.02
N THR A 23 20.43 55.81 -35.30
CA THR A 23 20.75 55.49 -33.91
C THR A 23 19.57 55.66 -33.00
N LEU A 24 18.75 56.70 -33.17
CA LEU A 24 17.49 56.87 -32.42
C LEU A 24 16.48 55.76 -32.73
N ALA A 25 16.31 55.39 -34.02
CA ALA A 25 15.43 54.32 -34.40
C ALA A 25 15.88 52.95 -33.82
N LEU A 26 17.17 52.64 -33.87
CA LEU A 26 17.72 51.42 -33.26
C LEU A 26 17.57 51.46 -31.73
N GLY A 27 17.81 52.56 -31.06
CA GLY A 27 17.59 52.70 -29.61
C GLY A 27 16.13 52.47 -29.26
N PHE A 28 15.18 52.97 -30.04
CA PHE A 28 13.76 52.75 -29.83
C PHE A 28 13.35 51.27 -30.02
N VAL A 29 13.88 50.60 -31.03
CA VAL A 29 13.65 49.18 -31.24
C VAL A 29 14.21 48.31 -30.12
N ILE A 30 15.41 48.64 -29.63
CA ILE A 30 16.03 47.96 -28.50
C ILE A 30 15.21 48.15 -27.23
N TYR A 31 14.77 49.39 -26.96
CA TYR A 31 13.95 49.71 -25.79
C TYR A 31 12.64 48.93 -25.78
N TYR A 32 11.91 48.88 -26.88
CA TYR A 32 10.67 48.11 -27.01
C TYR A 32 10.87 46.62 -26.91
N ARG A 33 11.98 46.08 -27.39
CA ARG A 33 12.27 44.67 -27.38
C ARG A 33 12.78 44.19 -26.00
N THR A 34 13.39 45.07 -25.21
CA THR A 34 13.90 44.74 -23.87
C THR A 34 12.77 44.46 -22.88
N ASP A 35 11.62 45.13 -23.04
CA ASP A 35 10.45 44.90 -22.16
C ASP A 35 9.71 43.58 -22.46
N ALA A 36 9.81 43.01 -23.68
CA ALA A 36 9.16 41.77 -24.04
C ALA A 36 9.93 40.49 -23.65
N LEU A 37 11.27 40.62 -23.45
CA LEU A 37 12.12 39.50 -23.08
C LEU A 37 11.81 38.93 -21.67
N PRO A 38 11.70 39.72 -20.60
CA PRO A 38 11.43 39.20 -19.26
C PRO A 38 10.04 38.59 -19.11
N GLU A 39 9.08 39.01 -19.92
CA GLU A 39 7.73 38.41 -19.95
C GLU A 39 7.75 37.03 -20.59
N ALA A 40 8.48 36.89 -21.70
CA ALA A 40 8.67 35.60 -22.38
C ALA A 40 9.47 34.61 -21.50
N GLU A 41 10.48 35.06 -20.79
CA GLU A 41 11.23 34.23 -19.83
C GLU A 41 10.37 33.76 -18.66
N LYS A 42 9.50 34.62 -18.13
CA LYS A 42 8.55 34.24 -17.08
C LYS A 42 7.56 33.18 -17.58
N VAL A 43 6.97 33.40 -18.75
CA VAL A 43 6.05 32.42 -19.35
C VAL A 43 6.75 31.09 -19.60
N LEU A 44 7.99 31.12 -20.06
CA LEU A 44 8.79 29.88 -20.25
C LEU A 44 9.07 29.21 -18.92
N ALA A 45 9.48 29.95 -17.89
CA ALA A 45 9.74 29.40 -16.56
C ALA A 45 8.49 28.79 -15.93
N ASP A 46 7.33 29.46 -16.07
CA ASP A 46 6.06 28.94 -15.57
C ASP A 46 5.62 27.68 -16.32
N LYS A 47 5.77 27.64 -17.63
CA LYS A 47 5.48 26.44 -18.43
C LYS A 47 6.43 25.28 -18.14
N THR A 48 7.69 25.57 -17.88
CA THR A 48 8.66 24.56 -17.48
C THR A 48 8.29 23.94 -16.13
N LYS A 49 7.94 24.79 -15.15
CA LYS A 49 7.46 24.31 -13.83
C LYS A 49 6.17 23.50 -13.94
N GLU A 50 5.23 23.96 -14.75
CA GLU A 50 3.99 23.21 -15.01
C GLU A 50 4.28 21.85 -15.64
N GLY A 51 5.22 21.79 -16.58
CA GLY A 51 5.68 20.54 -17.20
C GLY A 51 6.36 19.60 -16.22
N GLU A 52 7.22 20.10 -15.35
CA GLU A 52 7.88 19.32 -14.30
C GLU A 52 6.87 18.77 -13.29
N LEU A 53 5.90 19.57 -12.87
CA LEU A 53 4.81 19.12 -11.97
C LEU A 53 3.94 18.05 -12.62
N LEU A 54 3.63 18.19 -13.90
CA LEU A 54 2.87 17.19 -14.64
C LEU A 54 3.66 15.88 -14.77
N ALA A 55 4.96 15.96 -15.07
CA ALA A 55 5.83 14.79 -15.14
C ALA A 55 5.92 14.06 -13.80
N ALA A 56 6.12 14.79 -12.70
CA ALA A 56 6.11 14.24 -11.34
C ALA A 56 4.77 13.59 -10.99
N ASN A 57 3.64 14.25 -11.30
CA ASN A 57 2.31 13.69 -11.07
C ASN A 57 2.03 12.40 -11.86
N ILE A 58 2.57 12.29 -13.09
CA ILE A 58 2.45 11.07 -13.89
C ILE A 58 3.27 9.94 -13.28
N GLU A 59 4.48 10.22 -12.80
CA GLU A 59 5.33 9.25 -12.13
C GLU A 59 4.69 8.77 -10.83
N ASP A 60 4.19 9.68 -10.00
CA ASP A 60 3.46 9.37 -8.76
C ASP A 60 2.20 8.55 -9.04
N ALA A 61 1.45 8.88 -10.10
CA ALA A 61 0.26 8.14 -10.49
C ALA A 61 0.58 6.69 -10.93
N ASN A 62 1.70 6.48 -11.62
CA ASN A 62 2.16 5.14 -12.00
C ASN A 62 2.59 4.33 -10.77
N GLN A 63 3.34 4.94 -9.84
CA GLN A 63 3.73 4.31 -8.58
C GLN A 63 2.50 3.94 -7.72
N LEU A 64 1.50 4.81 -7.63
CA LEU A 64 0.25 4.54 -6.93
C LEU A 64 -0.51 3.37 -7.54
N LYS A 65 -0.52 3.25 -8.86
CA LYS A 65 -1.17 2.13 -9.56
C LYS A 65 -0.46 0.81 -9.28
N GLU A 66 0.88 0.82 -9.28
CA GLU A 66 1.69 -0.36 -8.96
C GLU A 66 1.50 -0.79 -7.50
N GLN A 67 1.60 0.15 -6.56
CA GLN A 67 1.33 -0.09 -5.14
C GLN A 67 -0.10 -0.61 -4.88
N SER A 68 -1.10 -0.07 -5.60
CA SER A 68 -2.48 -0.53 -5.50
C SER A 68 -2.63 -1.97 -6.00
N ALA A 69 -1.93 -2.34 -7.08
CA ALA A 69 -1.94 -3.71 -7.61
C ALA A 69 -1.24 -4.68 -6.65
N GLU A 70 -0.08 -4.30 -6.09
CA GLU A 70 0.62 -5.09 -5.09
C GLU A 70 -0.23 -5.29 -3.82
N MET A 71 -0.87 -4.22 -3.34
CA MET A 71 -1.73 -4.28 -2.17
C MET A 71 -2.97 -5.14 -2.42
N SER A 72 -3.56 -5.10 -3.62
CA SER A 72 -4.65 -5.97 -4.03
C SER A 72 -4.23 -7.44 -4.03
N THR A 73 -3.05 -7.74 -4.57
CA THR A 73 -2.49 -9.10 -4.58
C THR A 73 -2.20 -9.58 -3.16
N ALA A 74 -1.60 -8.75 -2.32
CA ALA A 74 -1.34 -9.08 -0.92
C ALA A 74 -2.65 -9.35 -0.14
N ASN A 75 -3.68 -8.52 -0.36
CA ASN A 75 -4.98 -8.71 0.24
C ASN A 75 -5.64 -10.03 -0.20
N GLN A 76 -5.47 -10.42 -1.46
CA GLN A 76 -5.99 -11.68 -1.96
C GLN A 76 -5.29 -12.88 -1.31
N VAL A 77 -3.96 -12.85 -1.20
CA VAL A 77 -3.19 -13.89 -0.48
C VAL A 77 -3.63 -13.99 0.98
N ILE A 78 -3.92 -12.85 1.63
CA ILE A 78 -4.43 -12.86 3.01
C ILE A 78 -5.82 -13.48 3.04
N ALA A 79 -6.73 -13.08 2.14
CA ALA A 79 -8.09 -13.60 2.08
C ALA A 79 -8.13 -15.11 1.84
N ASP A 80 -7.28 -15.63 0.94
CA ASP A 80 -7.18 -17.07 0.65
C ASP A 80 -6.72 -17.90 1.86
N ARG A 81 -6.05 -17.28 2.82
CA ARG A 81 -5.61 -17.93 4.06
C ARG A 81 -6.55 -17.69 5.25
N MET A 82 -7.64 -16.97 5.05
CA MET A 82 -8.68 -16.81 6.07
C MET A 82 -9.70 -17.94 6.00
N ILE A 83 -10.29 -18.26 7.16
CA ILE A 83 -11.47 -19.13 7.23
C ILE A 83 -12.74 -18.31 7.03
N HIS A 84 -13.82 -18.93 6.60
CA HIS A 84 -15.14 -18.32 6.55
C HIS A 84 -15.87 -18.54 7.86
N VAL A 85 -16.28 -17.45 8.53
CA VAL A 85 -16.92 -17.53 9.87
C VAL A 85 -18.19 -18.37 9.86
N GLY A 86 -18.97 -18.32 8.75
CA GLY A 86 -20.22 -19.05 8.60
C GLY A 86 -20.09 -20.52 8.22
N GLN A 87 -18.92 -20.97 7.77
CA GLN A 87 -18.70 -22.31 7.19
C GLN A 87 -18.10 -23.28 8.22
N LEU A 88 -18.84 -23.57 9.29
CA LEU A 88 -18.38 -24.44 10.37
C LEU A 88 -17.87 -25.80 9.88
N ALA A 89 -18.57 -26.44 8.92
CA ALA A 89 -18.20 -27.76 8.44
C ALA A 89 -16.82 -27.77 7.76
N GLU A 90 -16.53 -26.78 6.93
CA GLU A 90 -15.23 -26.65 6.26
C GLU A 90 -14.12 -26.33 7.25
N ASN A 91 -14.40 -25.45 8.20
CA ASN A 91 -13.45 -25.10 9.26
C ASN A 91 -13.09 -26.31 10.12
N LEU A 92 -14.05 -27.18 10.43
CA LEU A 92 -13.80 -28.40 11.18
C LEU A 92 -13.05 -29.44 10.34
N GLN A 93 -13.33 -29.51 9.02
CA GLN A 93 -12.63 -30.42 8.10
C GLN A 93 -11.14 -30.16 8.06
N TYR A 94 -10.70 -28.92 8.17
CA TYR A 94 -9.28 -28.58 8.28
C TYR A 94 -8.59 -29.30 9.44
N PHE A 95 -9.20 -29.34 10.63
CA PHE A 95 -8.64 -30.04 11.78
C PHE A 95 -8.66 -31.55 11.64
N TYR A 96 -9.68 -32.15 11.03
CA TYR A 96 -9.71 -33.59 10.75
C TYR A 96 -8.64 -34.00 9.73
N ARG A 97 -8.33 -33.13 8.78
CA ARG A 97 -7.20 -33.34 7.88
C ARG A 97 -5.88 -33.33 8.64
N LEU A 98 -5.68 -32.36 9.53
CA LEU A 98 -4.47 -32.29 10.37
C LEU A 98 -4.35 -33.54 11.27
N GLU A 99 -5.44 -34.02 11.85
CA GLU A 99 -5.48 -35.27 12.61
C GLU A 99 -4.92 -36.45 11.80
N SER A 100 -5.41 -36.61 10.58
CA SER A 100 -4.97 -37.71 9.71
C SER A 100 -3.51 -37.57 9.26
N GLU A 101 -3.04 -36.35 9.03
CA GLU A 101 -1.68 -36.08 8.58
C GLU A 101 -0.63 -36.22 9.71
N THR A 102 -1.02 -35.97 10.96
CA THR A 102 -0.12 -36.04 12.10
C THR A 102 -0.24 -37.36 12.87
N ASP A 103 -1.15 -38.23 12.46
CA ASP A 103 -1.46 -39.49 13.14
C ASP A 103 -1.72 -39.28 14.65
N THR A 104 -2.41 -38.19 14.97
CA THR A 104 -2.95 -37.86 16.29
C THR A 104 -4.41 -38.21 16.34
N LYS A 105 -5.01 -38.28 17.51
CA LYS A 105 -6.43 -38.55 17.72
C LYS A 105 -7.12 -37.33 18.32
N LEU A 106 -8.04 -36.71 17.59
CA LEU A 106 -8.88 -35.64 18.13
C LEU A 106 -9.91 -36.22 19.09
N LEU A 107 -9.92 -35.73 20.33
CA LEU A 107 -10.88 -36.10 21.34
C LEU A 107 -12.06 -35.11 21.46
N ASP A 108 -11.76 -33.83 21.32
CA ASP A 108 -12.74 -32.74 21.32
C ASP A 108 -12.32 -31.65 20.35
N LEU A 109 -13.26 -31.19 19.55
CA LEU A 109 -13.06 -30.10 18.60
C LEU A 109 -14.33 -29.26 18.56
N ARG A 110 -14.21 -28.00 18.99
CA ARG A 110 -15.35 -27.10 18.97
C ARG A 110 -14.93 -25.68 18.64
N GLN A 111 -15.75 -25.03 17.83
CA GLN A 111 -15.69 -23.61 17.60
C GLN A 111 -16.44 -22.89 18.74
N LEU A 112 -15.84 -21.89 19.33
CA LEU A 112 -16.51 -21.05 20.30
C LEU A 112 -17.49 -20.11 19.60
N PRO A 113 -18.62 -19.75 20.27
CA PRO A 113 -19.58 -18.83 19.69
C PRO A 113 -18.93 -17.50 19.32
N TRP A 114 -19.06 -17.12 18.07
CA TRP A 114 -18.63 -15.80 17.62
C TRP A 114 -19.62 -14.74 18.10
N THR A 115 -19.12 -13.70 18.73
CA THR A 115 -19.92 -12.55 19.12
C THR A 115 -19.68 -11.42 18.13
N PRO A 116 -20.71 -10.94 17.43
CA PRO A 116 -20.56 -9.82 16.49
C PRO A 116 -19.95 -8.61 17.19
N PRO A 117 -19.02 -7.90 16.57
CA PRO A 117 -18.47 -6.68 17.14
C PRO A 117 -19.57 -5.66 17.37
N GLY A 118 -19.53 -4.97 18.52
CA GLY A 118 -20.52 -3.98 18.90
C GLY A 118 -20.64 -2.85 17.85
N ARG A 119 -21.75 -2.13 17.84
CA ARG A 119 -22.08 -1.06 16.87
C ARG A 119 -21.00 0.02 16.67
N ASN A 120 -20.07 0.15 17.61
CA ASN A 120 -18.97 1.13 17.58
C ASN A 120 -17.62 0.52 17.19
N ALA A 121 -17.54 -0.78 16.89
CA ALA A 121 -16.33 -1.38 16.39
C ALA A 121 -16.10 -0.95 14.94
N ALA A 122 -14.85 -0.65 14.59
CA ALA A 122 -14.48 -0.41 13.21
C ALA A 122 -15.00 -1.56 12.34
N LYS A 123 -15.57 -1.24 11.18
CA LYS A 123 -16.00 -2.26 10.20
C LYS A 123 -14.77 -2.99 9.67
N LEU A 124 -14.29 -3.94 10.43
CA LEU A 124 -13.25 -4.86 9.99
C LEU A 124 -13.92 -5.99 9.25
N ASN A 125 -13.46 -6.29 8.06
CA ASN A 125 -13.94 -7.40 7.25
C ASN A 125 -13.47 -8.76 7.77
N PHE A 126 -12.68 -8.79 8.85
CA PHE A 126 -12.10 -9.98 9.45
C PHE A 126 -12.28 -9.99 10.97
N THR A 127 -12.38 -11.18 11.53
CA THR A 127 -12.55 -11.40 12.98
C THR A 127 -11.81 -12.66 13.42
N PRO A 128 -11.27 -12.70 14.64
CA PRO A 128 -10.74 -13.95 15.18
C PRO A 128 -11.88 -14.91 15.50
N VAL A 129 -11.74 -16.16 15.06
CA VAL A 129 -12.65 -17.26 15.37
C VAL A 129 -11.92 -18.21 16.30
N ALA A 130 -12.44 -18.35 17.52
CA ALA A 130 -11.80 -19.14 18.55
C ALA A 130 -12.22 -20.61 18.47
N PHE A 131 -11.24 -21.50 18.62
CA PHE A 131 -11.41 -22.94 18.66
C PHE A 131 -10.77 -23.53 19.92
N VAL A 132 -11.37 -24.59 20.39
CA VAL A 132 -10.79 -25.47 21.42
C VAL A 132 -10.57 -26.82 20.77
N VAL A 133 -9.34 -27.27 20.76
CA VAL A 133 -8.89 -28.52 20.18
C VAL A 133 -8.26 -29.36 21.27
N THR A 134 -8.78 -30.55 21.50
CA THR A 134 -8.14 -31.54 22.41
C THR A 134 -7.74 -32.75 21.61
N ALA A 135 -6.45 -33.05 21.59
CA ALA A 135 -5.88 -34.16 20.86
C ALA A 135 -5.05 -35.07 21.78
N GLN A 136 -4.94 -36.32 21.37
CA GLN A 136 -4.15 -37.34 22.04
C GLN A 136 -3.12 -37.91 21.06
N GLY A 137 -1.92 -38.15 21.55
CA GLY A 137 -0.85 -38.76 20.75
C GLY A 137 0.47 -38.80 21.52
N ASP A 138 1.48 -39.31 20.84
CA ASP A 138 2.86 -39.26 21.33
C ASP A 138 3.42 -37.83 21.21
N TYR A 139 4.35 -37.48 22.05
CA TYR A 139 4.94 -36.13 22.10
C TYR A 139 5.40 -35.61 20.71
N PRO A 140 6.14 -36.39 19.89
CA PRO A 140 6.55 -35.94 18.56
C PRO A 140 5.39 -35.62 17.61
N LYS A 141 4.30 -36.43 17.66
CA LYS A 141 3.09 -36.24 16.83
C LYS A 141 2.34 -34.98 17.24
N LEU A 142 2.21 -34.75 18.53
CA LEU A 142 1.57 -33.53 19.07
C LEU A 142 2.38 -32.27 18.74
N LEU A 143 3.71 -32.38 18.72
CA LEU A 143 4.58 -31.27 18.31
C LEU A 143 4.44 -30.99 16.81
N ASP A 144 4.33 -32.02 15.97
CA ASP A 144 4.07 -31.86 14.52
C ASP A 144 2.68 -31.24 14.27
N LEU A 145 1.68 -31.62 15.05
CA LEU A 145 0.36 -30.98 15.02
C LEU A 145 0.45 -29.46 15.30
N LEU A 146 1.16 -29.07 16.38
CA LEU A 146 1.37 -27.67 16.70
C LEU A 146 2.11 -26.92 15.58
N ARG A 147 3.17 -27.52 15.06
CA ARG A 147 3.94 -26.93 13.96
C ARG A 147 3.09 -26.70 12.73
N ARG A 148 2.24 -27.66 12.36
CA ARG A 148 1.34 -27.55 11.19
C ARG A 148 0.23 -26.54 11.43
N LEU A 149 -0.23 -26.36 12.65
CA LEU A 149 -1.17 -25.29 13.00
C LEU A 149 -0.54 -23.90 12.84
N GLU A 150 0.73 -23.72 13.22
CA GLU A 150 1.42 -22.42 13.11
C GLU A 150 1.85 -22.09 11.69
N THR A 151 2.30 -23.08 10.91
CA THR A 151 2.84 -22.89 9.56
C THR A 151 1.86 -23.27 8.46
N GLY A 152 0.64 -23.69 8.80
CA GLY A 152 -0.36 -24.24 7.91
C GLY A 152 -1.02 -23.24 6.95
N GLU A 153 -2.12 -23.69 6.34
CA GLU A 153 -2.87 -22.94 5.33
C GLU A 153 -3.51 -21.67 5.91
N HIS A 154 -3.97 -21.71 7.17
CA HIS A 154 -4.68 -20.62 7.79
C HIS A 154 -3.84 -19.85 8.80
N TYR A 155 -4.12 -18.56 8.95
CA TYR A 155 -3.50 -17.76 9.99
C TYR A 155 -4.02 -18.18 11.37
N CYS A 156 -3.14 -18.79 12.15
CA CYS A 156 -3.44 -19.34 13.46
C CYS A 156 -2.69 -18.59 14.55
N ARG A 157 -3.37 -18.28 15.65
CA ARG A 157 -2.78 -17.79 16.88
C ARG A 157 -3.12 -18.72 18.04
N VAL A 158 -2.14 -19.43 18.56
CA VAL A 158 -2.33 -20.24 19.75
C VAL A 158 -2.37 -19.32 20.98
N THR A 159 -3.48 -19.34 21.71
CA THR A 159 -3.67 -18.52 22.92
C THR A 159 -3.25 -19.25 24.19
N SER A 160 -3.48 -20.56 24.22
CA SER A 160 -2.97 -21.42 25.30
C SER A 160 -2.77 -22.84 24.83
N CYS A 161 -1.81 -23.50 25.43
CA CYS A 161 -1.48 -24.90 25.17
C CYS A 161 -1.24 -25.60 26.53
N ASN A 162 -1.99 -26.64 26.78
CA ASN A 162 -1.88 -27.43 28.00
C ASN A 162 -1.63 -28.89 27.64
N LEU A 163 -0.50 -29.44 28.12
CA LEU A 163 -0.11 -30.82 27.87
C LEU A 163 -0.18 -31.60 29.16
N LYS A 164 -0.88 -32.75 29.14
CA LYS A 164 -1.03 -33.63 30.32
C LYS A 164 -0.76 -35.08 29.93
N PRO A 165 -0.07 -35.84 30.75
CA PRO A 165 0.03 -37.28 30.57
C PRO A 165 -1.32 -37.94 30.84
N ILE A 166 -1.61 -39.01 30.08
CA ILE A 166 -2.81 -39.81 30.28
C ILE A 166 -2.65 -40.80 31.41
N ALA A 167 -1.42 -41.33 31.57
CA ALA A 167 -1.04 -42.21 32.66
C ALA A 167 0.26 -41.70 33.28
N ASP A 168 0.51 -42.07 34.56
CA ASP A 168 1.75 -41.70 35.27
C ASP A 168 3.01 -42.41 34.76
N GLU A 169 2.91 -43.14 33.66
CA GLU A 169 4.03 -43.86 33.02
C GLU A 169 4.88 -42.89 32.17
N ARG A 170 6.20 -42.92 32.41
CA ARG A 170 7.16 -42.16 31.61
C ARG A 170 7.17 -42.65 30.17
N GLY A 171 6.87 -41.78 29.22
CA GLY A 171 6.85 -42.09 27.79
C GLY A 171 5.51 -42.58 27.23
N GLY A 172 4.42 -42.53 28.04
CA GLY A 172 3.08 -42.83 27.59
C GLY A 172 2.45 -41.72 26.70
N PRO A 173 1.29 -42.00 26.13
CA PRO A 173 0.57 -41.02 25.31
C PRO A 173 0.14 -39.82 26.14
N LEU A 174 0.13 -38.65 25.49
CA LEU A 174 -0.19 -37.38 26.10
C LEU A 174 -1.51 -36.85 25.54
N THR A 175 -2.21 -36.04 26.32
CA THR A 175 -3.34 -35.24 25.87
C THR A 175 -2.91 -33.77 25.82
N ILE A 176 -3.12 -33.14 24.67
CA ILE A 176 -2.90 -31.71 24.49
C ILE A 176 -4.26 -31.03 24.35
N THR A 177 -4.44 -29.93 25.09
CA THR A 177 -5.59 -29.01 24.90
C THR A 177 -5.07 -27.68 24.45
N ILE A 178 -5.46 -27.27 23.25
CA ILE A 178 -5.04 -26.07 22.56
C ILE A 178 -6.25 -25.15 22.45
N ASN A 179 -6.12 -23.91 22.94
CA ASN A 179 -7.03 -22.83 22.60
C ASN A 179 -6.32 -21.99 21.54
N LEU A 180 -6.97 -21.82 20.40
CA LEU A 180 -6.42 -21.09 19.29
C LEU A 180 -7.49 -20.21 18.62
N GLU A 181 -7.02 -19.23 17.90
CA GLU A 181 -7.82 -18.34 17.08
C GLU A 181 -7.35 -18.41 15.63
N LEU A 182 -8.28 -18.65 14.73
CA LEU A 182 -8.05 -18.52 13.29
C LEU A 182 -8.62 -17.18 12.81
N LEU A 183 -7.96 -16.57 11.83
CA LEU A 183 -8.44 -15.34 11.22
C LEU A 183 -9.57 -15.67 10.26
N GLY A 184 -10.77 -15.15 10.53
CA GLY A 184 -11.97 -15.40 9.74
C GLY A 184 -12.44 -14.17 8.96
N LEU A 185 -12.94 -14.40 7.75
CA LEU A 185 -13.60 -13.41 6.91
C LEU A 185 -15.08 -13.36 7.28
N ILE A 186 -15.60 -12.15 7.48
CA ILE A 186 -17.03 -11.90 7.70
C ILE A 186 -17.64 -11.63 6.32
N GLU A 187 -18.58 -12.46 5.90
CA GLU A 187 -19.38 -12.22 4.69
C GLU A 187 -20.54 -11.23 4.96
#